data_88d56ddf3892d737b58432c737821589
#
_entry.id   88d56ddf3892d737b58432c737821589
#
_cell.length_a   1.000
_cell.length_b   1.000
_cell.length_c   1.000
_cell.angle_alpha   90.00
_cell.angle_beta   90.00
_cell.angle_gamma   90.00
#
_symmetry.space_group_name_H-M   'P 1'
#
loop_
_entity.id
_entity.type
_entity.pdbx_description
1 polymer ?
#
loop_
_entity_poly.entity_id
_entity_poly.type
_entity_poly.pdbx_seq_one_letter_code
_entity_poly.pdbx_strand_id
1 'polypeptide(L)'
;MNFLSQLFARTRPPSIQRTTADRPLRIANPAIGFLNHAGAAGTSLSQADQRVLSPLFNEMRTSEDLPPQCDVLFLYCNIDGQEPASTQSIRELIKSAGACVAVVASENSADAYIKNVGPRTDWSANIVMVVNRKDDKFCLFFHRLFAEMFKGRSMLMVWAELAPQIPGSAQSDVPDSIMTAEAGHIAFGSLSST
;
A
#
# COMPACT_ATOMS: atom_id res chain seq x y z
N MET A 1 -35.38 -6.15 54.82
CA MET A 1 -33.95 -5.90 54.44
C MET A 1 -33.73 -6.44 53.05
N ASN A 2 -33.71 -5.55 52.03
CA ASN A 2 -33.70 -5.93 50.63
C ASN A 2 -32.23 -5.98 50.12
N PHE A 3 -31.76 -7.18 49.85
CA PHE A 3 -30.39 -7.45 49.39
C PHE A 3 -30.22 -7.42 47.85
N LEU A 4 -31.23 -6.96 47.10
CA LEU A 4 -31.26 -7.02 45.62
C LEU A 4 -31.03 -5.68 44.90
N SER A 5 -30.73 -4.60 45.63
CA SER A 5 -30.61 -3.26 45.02
C SER A 5 -29.18 -2.84 44.67
N GLN A 6 -28.17 -3.69 44.82
CA GLN A 6 -26.75 -3.31 44.56
C GLN A 6 -26.10 -3.94 43.32
N LEU A 7 -26.86 -4.66 42.49
CA LEU A 7 -26.28 -5.42 41.37
C LEU A 7 -26.37 -4.73 39.99
N PHE A 8 -26.83 -3.49 39.93
CA PHE A 8 -26.87 -2.71 38.69
C PHE A 8 -26.09 -1.39 38.80
N ALA A 9 -24.86 -1.47 39.29
CA ALA A 9 -23.89 -0.43 38.98
C ALA A 9 -23.59 -0.56 37.46
N ARG A 10 -24.33 0.25 36.66
CA ARG A 10 -24.01 0.45 35.22
C ARG A 10 -22.57 0.91 35.13
N THR A 11 -21.66 -0.02 34.86
CA THR A 11 -20.36 0.32 34.32
C THR A 11 -20.60 1.02 32.99
N ARG A 12 -20.44 2.35 32.98
CA ARG A 12 -20.33 3.11 31.74
C ARG A 12 -19.32 2.40 30.86
N PRO A 13 -19.68 2.04 29.59
CA PRO A 13 -18.66 1.54 28.67
C PRO A 13 -17.55 2.60 28.63
N PRO A 14 -16.28 2.17 28.59
CA PRO A 14 -15.17 3.11 28.49
C PRO A 14 -15.47 4.02 27.28
N SER A 15 -15.49 5.32 27.53
CA SER A 15 -15.58 6.30 26.45
C SER A 15 -14.42 5.99 25.51
N ILE A 16 -14.73 5.47 24.33
CA ILE A 16 -13.77 5.33 23.24
C ILE A 16 -13.28 6.76 23.01
N GLN A 17 -12.14 7.08 23.57
CA GLN A 17 -11.41 8.27 23.17
C GLN A 17 -11.17 8.09 21.67
N ARG A 18 -11.93 8.82 20.85
CA ARG A 18 -11.62 8.99 19.45
C ARG A 18 -10.22 9.59 19.41
N THR A 19 -9.24 8.70 19.30
CA THR A 19 -7.86 9.07 19.05
C THR A 19 -7.85 9.92 17.78
N THR A 20 -6.96 10.87 17.72
CA THR A 20 -6.66 11.82 16.64
C THR A 20 -6.38 11.17 15.27
N ALA A 21 -6.86 9.95 15.04
CA ALA A 21 -6.67 9.10 13.86
C ALA A 21 -7.40 9.57 12.58
N ASP A 22 -8.18 10.64 12.65
CA ASP A 22 -8.99 11.10 11.51
C ASP A 22 -8.24 12.05 10.55
N ARG A 23 -7.01 12.46 10.88
CA ARG A 23 -6.23 13.29 9.94
C ARG A 23 -5.28 12.41 9.15
N PRO A 24 -5.30 12.52 7.81
CA PRO A 24 -4.37 11.78 6.99
C PRO A 24 -2.92 12.17 7.32
N LEU A 25 -2.03 11.18 7.39
CA LEU A 25 -0.60 11.40 7.38
C LEU A 25 -0.25 12.07 6.06
N ARG A 26 0.25 13.30 6.11
CA ARG A 26 0.65 14.04 4.89
C ARG A 26 2.15 13.90 4.69
N ILE A 27 2.52 13.33 3.54
CA ILE A 27 3.90 13.21 3.11
C ILE A 27 4.18 14.35 2.14
N ALA A 28 5.04 15.28 2.53
CA ALA A 28 5.45 16.39 1.67
C ALA A 28 6.53 15.88 0.69
N ASN A 29 6.37 16.15 -0.60
CA ASN A 29 7.32 15.78 -1.65
C ASN A 29 7.71 14.29 -1.62
N PRO A 30 6.75 13.36 -1.73
CA PRO A 30 7.05 11.94 -1.64
C PRO A 30 8.03 11.50 -2.72
N ALA A 31 8.98 10.63 -2.33
CA ALA A 31 9.87 9.93 -3.26
C ALA A 31 9.24 8.58 -3.64
N ILE A 32 9.34 8.21 -4.92
CA ILE A 32 8.96 6.88 -5.41
C ILE A 32 10.19 6.01 -5.64
N GLY A 33 10.13 4.77 -5.15
CA GLY A 33 11.18 3.76 -5.32
C GLY A 33 10.69 2.55 -6.10
N PHE A 34 11.58 1.97 -6.91
CA PHE A 34 11.34 0.75 -7.67
C PHE A 34 12.43 -0.27 -7.34
N LEU A 35 12.02 -1.41 -6.78
CA LEU A 35 12.91 -2.52 -6.41
C LEU A 35 12.55 -3.76 -7.21
N ASN A 36 13.50 -4.27 -8.00
CA ASN A 36 13.27 -5.43 -8.85
C ASN A 36 14.03 -6.67 -8.36
N HIS A 37 13.29 -7.61 -7.79
CA HIS A 37 13.76 -8.94 -7.41
C HIS A 37 13.19 -10.06 -8.33
N ALA A 38 12.46 -9.69 -9.39
CA ALA A 38 11.88 -10.65 -10.35
C ALA A 38 12.75 -10.86 -11.60
N GLY A 39 13.98 -10.34 -11.59
CA GLY A 39 14.90 -10.48 -12.73
C GLY A 39 14.39 -9.81 -14.00
N ALA A 40 14.68 -10.41 -15.16
CA ALA A 40 14.35 -9.82 -16.46
C ALA A 40 12.84 -9.54 -16.66
N ALA A 41 11.96 -10.40 -16.15
CA ALA A 41 10.52 -10.19 -16.24
C ALA A 41 10.09 -8.95 -15.45
N GLY A 42 10.65 -8.76 -14.25
CA GLY A 42 10.40 -7.56 -13.44
C GLY A 42 10.95 -6.29 -14.06
N THR A 43 12.08 -6.37 -14.81
CA THR A 43 12.69 -5.21 -15.44
C THR A 43 11.76 -4.55 -16.46
N SER A 44 11.11 -5.34 -17.32
CA SER A 44 10.19 -4.81 -18.33
C SER A 44 8.97 -4.14 -17.68
N LEU A 45 8.39 -4.78 -16.66
CA LEU A 45 7.27 -4.22 -15.88
C LEU A 45 7.67 -2.93 -15.17
N SER A 46 8.80 -2.95 -14.48
CA SER A 46 9.34 -1.79 -13.76
C SER A 46 9.56 -0.59 -14.68
N GLN A 47 10.14 -0.80 -15.84
CA GLN A 47 10.37 0.26 -16.82
C GLN A 47 9.06 0.85 -17.37
N ALA A 48 8.03 0.02 -17.59
CA ALA A 48 6.72 0.49 -18.03
C ALA A 48 6.07 1.36 -16.94
N ASP A 49 6.09 0.89 -15.68
CA ASP A 49 5.51 1.60 -14.55
C ASP A 49 6.26 2.93 -14.29
N GLN A 50 7.59 2.93 -14.35
CA GLN A 50 8.41 4.13 -14.19
C GLN A 50 8.05 5.23 -15.19
N ARG A 51 7.86 4.89 -16.47
CA ARG A 51 7.49 5.88 -17.51
C ARG A 51 6.19 6.61 -17.19
N VAL A 52 5.22 5.91 -16.58
CA VAL A 52 3.90 6.45 -16.30
C VAL A 52 3.86 7.17 -14.95
N LEU A 53 4.53 6.62 -13.94
CA LEU A 53 4.38 7.09 -12.56
C LEU A 53 5.43 8.12 -12.15
N SER A 54 6.68 8.01 -12.65
CA SER A 54 7.74 8.93 -12.23
C SER A 54 7.45 10.41 -12.50
N PRO A 55 6.74 10.81 -13.57
CA PRO A 55 6.44 12.23 -13.79
C PRO A 55 5.57 12.88 -12.70
N LEU A 56 4.91 12.08 -11.87
CA LEU A 56 4.12 12.58 -10.73
C LEU A 56 4.99 12.93 -9.52
N PHE A 57 6.21 12.40 -9.45
CA PHE A 57 7.07 12.50 -8.29
C PHE A 57 8.31 13.33 -8.60
N ASN A 58 8.80 14.10 -7.65
CA ASN A 58 10.01 14.90 -7.84
C ASN A 58 11.28 14.05 -7.74
N GLU A 59 11.21 12.95 -7.04
CA GLU A 59 12.33 12.06 -6.82
C GLU A 59 11.93 10.62 -7.14
N MET A 60 12.73 9.98 -8.00
CA MET A 60 12.60 8.58 -8.35
C MET A 60 13.92 7.86 -8.07
N ARG A 61 13.82 6.69 -7.46
CA ARG A 61 14.96 5.82 -7.14
C ARG A 61 14.70 4.42 -7.68
N THR A 62 15.73 3.78 -8.21
CA THR A 62 15.67 2.41 -8.72
C THR A 62 16.78 1.58 -8.10
N SER A 63 16.49 0.30 -7.82
CA SER A 63 17.49 -0.66 -7.32
C SER A 63 17.09 -2.08 -7.71
N GLU A 64 18.09 -2.95 -7.80
CA GLU A 64 17.92 -4.39 -8.02
C GLU A 64 18.32 -5.22 -6.78
N ASP A 65 19.15 -4.65 -5.92
CA ASP A 65 19.72 -5.40 -4.78
C ASP A 65 19.14 -4.98 -3.44
N LEU A 66 19.11 -3.68 -3.15
CA LEU A 66 18.74 -3.14 -1.85
C LEU A 66 17.52 -2.21 -1.96
N PRO A 67 16.63 -2.23 -0.97
CA PRO A 67 15.49 -1.33 -0.96
C PRO A 67 15.93 0.14 -1.01
N PRO A 68 15.49 0.91 -2.03
CA PRO A 68 15.76 2.34 -2.08
C PRO A 68 14.97 3.06 -0.97
N GLN A 69 15.58 4.05 -0.33
CA GLN A 69 14.85 4.90 0.64
C GLN A 69 13.79 5.71 -0.11
N CYS A 70 12.51 5.50 0.21
CA CYS A 70 11.38 6.15 -0.49
C CYS A 70 10.12 6.13 0.36
N ASP A 71 9.14 6.95 0.02
CA ASP A 71 7.83 6.99 0.67
C ASP A 71 6.83 6.04 0.02
N VAL A 72 6.98 5.81 -1.29
CA VAL A 72 6.18 4.90 -2.10
C VAL A 72 7.11 3.87 -2.74
N LEU A 73 6.93 2.59 -2.43
CA LEU A 73 7.74 1.49 -2.97
C LEU A 73 6.94 0.64 -3.95
N PHE A 74 7.45 0.47 -5.16
CA PHE A 74 7.02 -0.56 -6.11
C PHE A 74 8.02 -1.71 -6.06
N LEU A 75 7.55 -2.87 -5.59
CA LEU A 75 8.34 -4.10 -5.46
C LEU A 75 7.92 -5.10 -6.54
N TYR A 76 8.87 -5.54 -7.33
CA TYR A 76 8.70 -6.62 -8.31
C TYR A 76 9.39 -7.87 -7.77
N CYS A 77 8.60 -8.88 -7.43
CA CYS A 77 9.10 -10.15 -6.91
C CYS A 77 8.17 -11.29 -7.36
N ASN A 78 8.76 -12.41 -7.71
CA ASN A 78 8.01 -13.64 -7.97
C ASN A 78 8.12 -14.55 -6.75
N ILE A 79 7.03 -14.70 -6.03
CA ILE A 79 6.93 -15.52 -4.81
C ILE A 79 6.09 -16.77 -5.03
N ASP A 80 5.45 -16.94 -6.19
CA ASP A 80 4.73 -18.15 -6.52
C ASP A 80 5.69 -19.33 -6.68
N GLY A 81 5.39 -20.42 -5.99
CA GLY A 81 6.19 -21.65 -6.03
C GLY A 81 7.54 -21.56 -5.32
N GLN A 82 7.85 -20.45 -4.67
CA GLN A 82 9.05 -20.34 -3.83
C GLN A 82 8.72 -20.81 -2.41
N GLU A 83 9.53 -21.72 -1.88
CA GLU A 83 9.56 -21.95 -0.43
C GLU A 83 9.95 -20.63 0.23
N PRO A 84 9.40 -20.33 1.44
CA PRO A 84 9.80 -19.14 2.20
C PRO A 84 11.26 -19.32 2.63
N ALA A 85 12.16 -19.17 1.67
CA ALA A 85 13.59 -19.34 1.88
C ALA A 85 14.15 -18.01 2.34
N SER A 86 14.69 -18.00 3.55
CA SER A 86 15.86 -17.22 4.02
C SER A 86 16.05 -15.77 3.55
N THR A 87 15.22 -15.24 2.72
CA THR A 87 15.26 -13.87 2.21
C THR A 87 14.30 -13.00 3.00
N GLN A 88 14.69 -11.80 3.18
CA GLN A 88 13.95 -10.72 3.80
C GLN A 88 12.48 -10.73 3.38
N SER A 89 11.56 -10.77 4.34
CA SER A 89 10.12 -10.76 4.03
C SER A 89 9.72 -9.48 3.30
N ILE A 90 8.61 -9.51 2.57
CA ILE A 90 8.06 -8.31 1.90
C ILE A 90 7.96 -7.14 2.90
N ARG A 91 7.53 -7.40 4.14
CA ARG A 91 7.41 -6.35 5.18
C ARG A 91 8.75 -5.78 5.61
N GLU A 92 9.79 -6.61 5.69
CA GLU A 92 11.13 -6.14 6.03
C GLU A 92 11.74 -5.31 4.89
N LEU A 93 11.48 -5.64 3.62
CA LEU A 93 11.86 -4.83 2.48
C LEU A 93 11.17 -3.45 2.53
N ILE A 94 9.88 -3.41 2.81
CA ILE A 94 9.10 -2.17 2.94
C ILE A 94 9.64 -1.32 4.10
N LYS A 95 9.89 -1.94 5.25
CA LYS A 95 10.50 -1.27 6.42
C LYS A 95 11.89 -0.72 6.08
N SER A 96 12.73 -1.50 5.43
CA SER A 96 14.08 -1.09 5.02
C SER A 96 14.06 0.08 4.04
N ALA A 97 13.05 0.16 3.19
CA ALA A 97 12.82 1.30 2.30
C ALA A 97 12.30 2.55 3.04
N GLY A 98 11.76 2.39 4.26
CA GLY A 98 11.04 3.45 4.96
C GLY A 98 9.69 3.81 4.34
N ALA A 99 9.16 2.95 3.45
CA ALA A 99 7.97 3.25 2.68
C ALA A 99 6.70 3.18 3.53
N CYS A 100 5.83 4.18 3.40
CA CYS A 100 4.49 4.20 3.99
C CYS A 100 3.42 3.64 3.06
N VAL A 101 3.68 3.65 1.75
CA VAL A 101 2.85 3.02 0.72
C VAL A 101 3.72 2.03 -0.03
N ALA A 102 3.26 0.79 -0.17
CA ALA A 102 3.97 -0.21 -0.94
C ALA A 102 3.02 -0.93 -1.90
N VAL A 103 3.50 -1.23 -3.09
CA VAL A 103 2.81 -1.99 -4.11
C VAL A 103 3.68 -3.16 -4.52
N VAL A 104 3.25 -4.40 -4.20
CA VAL A 104 3.86 -5.59 -4.78
C VAL A 104 3.30 -5.70 -6.19
N ALA A 105 4.07 -5.19 -7.15
CA ALA A 105 3.61 -4.87 -8.49
C ALA A 105 3.69 -6.05 -9.48
N SER A 106 4.32 -7.15 -9.10
CA SER A 106 4.25 -8.43 -9.84
C SER A 106 2.95 -9.16 -9.50
N GLU A 107 2.44 -9.92 -10.45
CA GLU A 107 1.33 -10.83 -10.22
C GLU A 107 1.80 -12.05 -9.43
N ASN A 108 1.14 -12.31 -8.31
CA ASN A 108 1.34 -13.50 -7.51
C ASN A 108 0.00 -13.98 -6.95
N SER A 109 -0.13 -15.27 -6.66
CA SER A 109 -1.34 -15.83 -6.09
C SER A 109 -1.62 -15.28 -4.68
N ALA A 110 -2.89 -15.24 -4.29
CA ALA A 110 -3.28 -14.86 -2.94
C ALA A 110 -2.62 -15.76 -1.87
N ASP A 111 -2.50 -17.07 -2.15
CA ASP A 111 -1.87 -18.03 -1.26
C ASP A 111 -0.38 -17.75 -1.07
N ALA A 112 0.34 -17.34 -2.12
CA ALA A 112 1.73 -16.94 -2.04
C ALA A 112 1.90 -15.70 -1.15
N TYR A 113 1.02 -14.73 -1.26
CA TYR A 113 1.05 -13.55 -0.38
C TYR A 113 0.81 -13.92 1.09
N ILE A 114 -0.18 -14.76 1.39
CA ILE A 114 -0.47 -15.21 2.76
C ILE A 114 0.76 -15.88 3.39
N LYS A 115 1.49 -16.67 2.60
CA LYS A 115 2.69 -17.39 3.09
C LYS A 115 3.93 -16.50 3.22
N ASN A 116 4.11 -15.53 2.33
CA ASN A 116 5.39 -14.81 2.15
C ASN A 116 5.38 -13.35 2.63
N VAL A 117 4.23 -12.76 2.96
CA VAL A 117 4.20 -11.37 3.48
C VAL A 117 4.95 -11.26 4.80
N GLY A 118 4.99 -12.34 5.57
CA GLY A 118 5.68 -12.38 6.86
C GLY A 118 4.87 -11.75 8.00
N PRO A 119 5.38 -11.86 9.23
CA PRO A 119 4.73 -11.30 10.40
C PRO A 119 4.71 -9.78 10.35
N ARG A 120 3.79 -9.18 11.10
CA ARG A 120 3.73 -7.73 11.27
C ARG A 120 5.04 -7.23 11.89
N THR A 121 5.57 -6.15 11.32
CA THR A 121 6.76 -5.46 11.83
C THR A 121 6.35 -4.30 12.74
N ASP A 122 7.32 -3.61 13.31
CA ASP A 122 7.14 -2.33 14.02
C ASP A 122 6.93 -1.14 13.05
N TRP A 123 6.99 -1.39 11.73
CA TRP A 123 6.72 -0.41 10.69
C TRP A 123 5.31 -0.60 10.12
N SER A 124 4.56 0.50 10.01
CA SER A 124 3.21 0.49 9.44
C SER A 124 3.21 1.08 8.04
N ALA A 125 2.64 0.35 7.08
CA ALA A 125 2.48 0.78 5.70
C ALA A 125 1.11 0.35 5.15
N ASN A 126 0.62 1.06 4.14
CA ASN A 126 -0.47 0.57 3.31
C ASN A 126 0.14 -0.26 2.17
N ILE A 127 -0.16 -1.56 2.15
CA ILE A 127 0.44 -2.51 1.22
C ILE A 127 -0.62 -3.00 0.26
N VAL A 128 -0.39 -2.84 -1.03
CA VAL A 128 -1.19 -3.40 -2.12
C VAL A 128 -0.44 -4.58 -2.71
N MET A 129 -1.03 -5.76 -2.67
CA MET A 129 -0.49 -7.01 -3.20
C MET A 129 -1.30 -7.42 -4.42
N VAL A 130 -0.69 -7.38 -5.59
CA VAL A 130 -1.39 -7.53 -6.87
C VAL A 130 -1.51 -8.99 -7.26
N VAL A 131 -2.75 -9.44 -7.45
CA VAL A 131 -3.06 -10.79 -7.96
C VAL A 131 -3.15 -10.78 -9.49
N ASN A 132 -3.74 -9.73 -10.07
CA ASN A 132 -3.84 -9.54 -11.51
C ASN A 132 -3.74 -8.04 -11.83
N ARG A 133 -2.76 -7.68 -12.64
CA ARG A 133 -2.46 -6.29 -13.03
C ARG A 133 -3.49 -5.69 -13.98
N LYS A 134 -4.19 -6.53 -14.74
CA LYS A 134 -5.07 -6.09 -15.84
C LYS A 134 -4.35 -5.25 -16.90
N ASP A 135 -3.15 -5.68 -17.26
CA ASP A 135 -2.30 -5.08 -18.30
C ASP A 135 -2.08 -3.56 -18.11
N ASP A 136 -2.31 -2.78 -19.15
CA ASP A 136 -2.09 -1.33 -19.15
C ASP A 136 -2.94 -0.56 -18.13
N LYS A 137 -4.04 -1.14 -17.65
CA LYS A 137 -4.91 -0.51 -16.66
C LYS A 137 -4.24 -0.31 -15.32
N PHE A 138 -3.26 -1.19 -14.97
CA PHE A 138 -2.49 -1.08 -13.75
C PHE A 138 -1.83 0.29 -13.60
N CYS A 139 -1.03 0.69 -14.59
CA CYS A 139 -0.33 1.97 -14.55
C CYS A 139 -1.30 3.15 -14.49
N LEU A 140 -2.39 3.10 -15.27
CA LEU A 140 -3.40 4.15 -15.29
C LEU A 140 -4.14 4.27 -13.96
N PHE A 141 -4.43 3.15 -13.31
CA PHE A 141 -5.05 3.15 -12.00
C PHE A 141 -4.15 3.84 -10.96
N PHE A 142 -2.89 3.42 -10.83
CA PHE A 142 -1.97 4.02 -9.86
C PHE A 142 -1.64 5.47 -10.19
N HIS A 143 -1.56 5.84 -11.46
CA HIS A 143 -1.40 7.23 -11.87
C HIS A 143 -2.57 8.10 -11.36
N ARG A 144 -3.82 7.65 -11.56
CA ARG A 144 -5.02 8.35 -11.05
C ARG A 144 -5.01 8.42 -9.53
N LEU A 145 -4.72 7.31 -8.84
CA LEU A 145 -4.66 7.24 -7.40
C LEU A 145 -3.67 8.27 -6.83
N PHE A 146 -2.44 8.29 -7.32
CA PHE A 146 -1.42 9.20 -6.84
C PHE A 146 -1.69 10.66 -7.22
N ALA A 147 -2.21 10.91 -8.42
CA ALA A 147 -2.61 12.27 -8.82
C ALA A 147 -3.66 12.86 -7.86
N GLU A 148 -4.63 12.06 -7.40
CA GLU A 148 -5.60 12.49 -6.40
C GLU A 148 -4.97 12.65 -5.00
N MET A 149 -4.02 11.79 -4.64
CA MET A 149 -3.28 11.93 -3.39
C MET A 149 -2.45 13.22 -3.35
N PHE A 150 -1.87 13.66 -4.46
CA PHE A 150 -1.18 14.95 -4.59
C PHE A 150 -2.12 16.17 -4.46
N LYS A 151 -3.42 15.98 -4.65
CA LYS A 151 -4.45 16.99 -4.31
C LYS A 151 -4.82 16.97 -2.83
N GLY A 152 -4.10 16.19 -2.01
CA GLY A 152 -4.31 16.07 -0.57
C GLY A 152 -5.42 15.09 -0.17
N ARG A 153 -5.90 14.27 -1.10
CA ARG A 153 -6.91 13.25 -0.83
C ARG A 153 -6.26 12.00 -0.22
N SER A 154 -6.95 11.35 0.70
CA SER A 154 -6.48 10.11 1.32
C SER A 154 -6.49 8.95 0.33
N MET A 155 -5.40 8.14 0.34
CA MET A 155 -5.28 6.92 -0.46
C MET A 155 -6.50 6.02 -0.35
N LEU A 156 -6.98 5.76 0.88
CA LEU A 156 -8.09 4.85 1.12
C LEU A 156 -9.41 5.38 0.54
N MET A 157 -9.65 6.69 0.64
CA MET A 157 -10.85 7.30 0.06
C MET A 157 -10.82 7.24 -1.47
N VAL A 158 -9.69 7.59 -2.08
CA VAL A 158 -9.53 7.54 -3.54
C VAL A 158 -9.64 6.11 -4.04
N TRP A 159 -9.02 5.15 -3.33
CA TRP A 159 -9.14 3.73 -3.67
C TRP A 159 -10.60 3.28 -3.67
N ALA A 160 -11.35 3.60 -2.61
CA ALA A 160 -12.76 3.23 -2.50
C ALA A 160 -13.64 3.86 -3.59
N GLU A 161 -13.32 5.07 -4.05
CA GLU A 161 -14.04 5.74 -5.13
C GLU A 161 -13.71 5.16 -6.51
N LEU A 162 -12.45 4.75 -6.72
CA LEU A 162 -12.02 4.11 -7.96
C LEU A 162 -12.44 2.63 -8.02
N ALA A 163 -12.74 2.02 -6.85
CA ALA A 163 -13.21 0.65 -6.78
C ALA A 163 -14.57 0.49 -7.49
N PRO A 164 -14.80 -0.63 -8.19
CA PRO A 164 -16.06 -0.86 -8.85
C PRO A 164 -17.19 -0.97 -7.82
N GLN A 165 -18.31 -0.34 -8.09
CA GLN A 165 -19.50 -0.47 -7.26
C GLN A 165 -20.10 -1.88 -7.27
N ILE A 166 -19.76 -2.65 -8.30
CA ILE A 166 -20.13 -4.07 -8.45
C ILE A 166 -18.84 -4.91 -8.36
N PRO A 167 -18.63 -5.69 -7.30
CA PRO A 167 -17.48 -6.57 -7.18
C PRO A 167 -17.36 -7.54 -8.35
N GLY A 168 -16.14 -7.73 -8.86
CA GLY A 168 -15.88 -8.66 -9.97
C GLY A 168 -16.32 -8.18 -11.34
N SER A 169 -16.73 -6.93 -11.48
CA SER A 169 -17.02 -6.32 -12.79
C SER A 169 -15.77 -6.35 -13.69
N ALA A 170 -15.91 -6.96 -14.88
CA ALA A 170 -14.85 -7.00 -15.89
C ALA A 170 -14.43 -5.60 -16.40
N GLN A 171 -15.24 -4.58 -16.12
CA GLN A 171 -14.98 -3.19 -16.51
C GLN A 171 -14.19 -2.40 -15.49
N SER A 172 -13.87 -3.01 -14.33
CA SER A 172 -13.07 -2.34 -13.30
C SER A 172 -11.64 -2.14 -13.76
N ASP A 173 -11.15 -0.90 -13.70
CA ASP A 173 -9.75 -0.56 -13.93
C ASP A 173 -8.87 -0.85 -12.69
N VAL A 174 -9.48 -1.16 -11.55
CA VAL A 174 -8.75 -1.51 -10.32
C VAL A 174 -8.09 -2.88 -10.49
N PRO A 175 -6.79 -3.02 -10.23
CA PRO A 175 -6.11 -4.32 -10.26
C PRO A 175 -6.73 -5.26 -9.22
N ASP A 176 -6.83 -6.55 -9.54
CA ASP A 176 -7.23 -7.53 -8.56
C ASP A 176 -6.11 -7.66 -7.53
N SER A 177 -6.41 -7.29 -6.29
CA SER A 177 -5.38 -7.12 -5.27
C SER A 177 -5.92 -7.32 -3.85
N ILE A 178 -5.01 -7.64 -2.95
CA ILE A 178 -5.24 -7.65 -1.51
C ILE A 178 -4.59 -6.39 -0.95
N MET A 179 -5.31 -5.61 -0.15
CA MET A 179 -4.77 -4.41 0.47
C MET A 179 -4.80 -4.53 2.00
N THR A 180 -3.69 -4.16 2.64
CA THR A 180 -3.62 -3.89 4.07
C THR A 180 -3.44 -2.39 4.28
N ALA A 181 -4.16 -1.81 5.23
CA ALA A 181 -4.18 -0.37 5.48
C ALA A 181 -3.66 -0.05 6.89
N GLU A 182 -2.48 -0.54 7.23
CA GLU A 182 -1.93 -0.44 8.59
C GLU A 182 -1.48 0.97 8.96
N ALA A 183 -1.03 1.76 7.98
CA ALA A 183 -0.68 3.16 8.19
C ALA A 183 -1.89 4.12 8.13
N GLY A 184 -3.09 3.59 7.83
CA GLY A 184 -4.33 4.36 7.80
C GLY A 184 -4.40 5.36 6.64
N HIS A 185 -4.90 6.55 6.94
CA HIS A 185 -5.09 7.60 5.93
C HIS A 185 -3.78 8.30 5.57
N ILE A 186 -3.29 8.06 4.36
CA ILE A 186 -2.10 8.71 3.80
C ILE A 186 -2.53 9.62 2.65
N ALA A 187 -2.02 10.83 2.61
CA ALA A 187 -2.16 11.78 1.51
C ALA A 187 -0.80 12.42 1.20
N PHE A 188 -0.62 12.92 -0.02
CA PHE A 188 0.58 13.66 -0.37
C PHE A 188 0.33 15.16 -0.20
N GLY A 189 1.34 15.88 0.23
CA GLY A 189 1.32 17.33 0.26
C GLY A 189 1.57 17.87 -1.15
N SER A 190 0.79 18.88 -1.57
CA SER A 190 1.16 19.65 -2.75
C SER A 190 2.50 20.35 -2.49
N LEU A 191 3.35 20.38 -3.51
CA LEU A 191 4.42 21.36 -3.55
C LEU A 191 3.75 22.72 -3.44
N SER A 192 3.89 23.40 -2.28
CA SER A 192 3.63 24.82 -2.26
C SER A 192 4.66 25.44 -3.19
N SER A 193 4.21 25.89 -4.35
CA SER A 193 4.97 26.78 -5.21
C SER A 193 5.32 28.00 -4.37
N THR A 194 6.53 28.03 -3.85
CA THR A 194 7.20 29.24 -3.34
C THR A 194 7.50 30.19 -4.48
#